data_add1e33f10ee9bb7482f0792a061a39c
#
_entry.id   add1e33f10ee9bb7482f0792a061a39c
#
_cell.length_a   1.000
_cell.length_b   1.000
_cell.length_c   1.000
_cell.angle_alpha   90.00
_cell.angle_beta   90.00
_cell.angle_gamma   90.00
#
_symmetry.space_group_name_H-M   'P 1'
#
loop_
_entity.id
_entity.type
_entity.pdbx_description
1 polymer ?
#
loop_
_entity_poly.entity_id
_entity_poly.type
_entity_poly.pdbx_seq_one_letter_code
_entity_poly.pdbx_strand_id
1 'polypeptide(L)'
;MAPRASRRDCILASATPVGAAERAVLRLSGPDLLSRATEFLPSFCPHPRGLREVREGKLEFAPGCMSPVALFVFPGPHSATGEDVLELHYPGSPALTEMLLEHFFTQGVRLTEPGEFTRRAFLNGRLDLTQVEAVLGLVGSRNAQ
;
A
#
# COMPACT_ATOMS: atom_id res chain seq x y z
N MET A 1 18.08 10.91 13.89
CA MET A 1 18.03 9.43 13.96
C MET A 1 16.64 8.99 13.52
N ALA A 2 16.54 8.40 12.35
CA ALA A 2 15.26 7.91 11.86
C ALA A 2 14.73 6.83 12.83
N PRO A 3 13.44 6.84 13.21
CA PRO A 3 12.89 5.80 14.05
C PRO A 3 13.06 4.45 13.37
N ARG A 4 13.64 3.50 14.06
CA ARG A 4 13.74 2.10 13.61
C ARG A 4 12.34 1.63 13.20
N ALA A 5 12.20 1.21 11.95
CA ALA A 5 10.97 0.62 11.42
C ALA A 5 10.46 -0.44 12.40
N SER A 6 9.36 -0.13 13.07
CA SER A 6 8.66 -1.08 13.93
C SER A 6 7.95 -2.10 13.03
N ARG A 7 8.03 -3.39 13.35
CA ARG A 7 7.24 -4.43 12.67
C ARG A 7 5.71 -4.22 12.72
N ARG A 8 5.26 -3.22 13.48
CA ARG A 8 3.83 -2.94 13.75
C ARG A 8 3.30 -1.70 13.05
N ASP A 9 4.14 -1.00 12.28
CA ASP A 9 3.70 0.20 11.57
C ASP A 9 3.11 -0.12 10.20
N CYS A 10 2.17 0.71 9.76
CA CYS A 10 1.64 0.67 8.41
C CYS A 10 2.60 1.40 7.46
N ILE A 11 2.92 0.75 6.36
CA ILE A 11 3.78 1.28 5.30
C ILE A 11 3.00 1.49 4.01
N LEU A 12 3.48 2.42 3.22
CA LEU A 12 2.89 2.85 1.96
C LEU A 12 3.94 2.93 0.87
N ALA A 13 3.63 2.44 -0.32
CA ALA A 13 4.44 2.63 -1.52
C ALA A 13 3.57 2.99 -2.72
N SER A 14 4.12 3.78 -3.64
CA SER A 14 3.57 3.87 -4.99
C SER A 14 3.96 2.62 -5.77
N ALA A 15 2.98 1.88 -6.25
CA ALA A 15 3.18 0.69 -7.09
C ALA A 15 3.17 1.04 -8.59
N THR A 16 3.04 2.32 -8.94
CA THR A 16 3.07 2.83 -10.31
C THR A 16 4.34 3.66 -10.51
N PRO A 17 4.99 3.59 -11.67
CA PRO A 17 6.13 4.47 -11.99
C PRO A 17 5.74 5.95 -11.88
N VAL A 18 6.72 6.80 -11.56
CA VAL A 18 6.52 8.25 -11.50
C VAL A 18 6.18 8.78 -12.90
N GLY A 19 5.12 9.57 -13.00
CA GLY A 19 4.67 10.22 -14.23
C GLY A 19 3.15 10.20 -14.38
N ALA A 20 2.66 10.81 -15.44
CA ALA A 20 1.25 10.75 -15.79
C ALA A 20 0.92 9.35 -16.35
N ALA A 21 -0.02 8.69 -15.73
CA ALA A 21 -0.55 7.39 -16.15
C ALA A 21 -2.07 7.45 -16.14
N GLU A 22 -2.71 6.59 -16.91
CA GLU A 22 -4.19 6.49 -16.89
C GLU A 22 -4.67 6.08 -15.48
N ARG A 23 -3.93 5.21 -14.83
CA ARG A 23 -4.22 4.72 -13.47
C ARG A 23 -2.94 4.68 -12.64
N ALA A 24 -3.05 5.08 -11.39
CA ALA A 24 -2.00 4.93 -10.40
C ALA A 24 -2.47 4.03 -9.25
N VAL A 25 -1.51 3.42 -8.56
CA VAL A 25 -1.76 2.51 -7.45
C VAL A 25 -0.88 2.88 -6.26
N LEU A 26 -1.51 3.09 -5.11
CA LEU A 26 -0.83 3.11 -3.81
C LEU A 26 -1.09 1.78 -3.10
N ARG A 27 -0.04 1.17 -2.58
CA ARG A 27 -0.11 -0.08 -1.82
C ARG A 27 0.27 0.18 -0.38
N LEU A 28 -0.60 -0.25 0.53
CA LEU A 28 -0.38 -0.18 1.97
C LEU A 28 -0.22 -1.59 2.53
N SER A 29 0.62 -1.76 3.55
CA SER A 29 0.75 -3.00 4.30
C SER A 29 0.95 -2.71 5.79
N GLY A 30 0.35 -3.52 6.63
CA GLY A 30 0.52 -3.44 8.07
C GLY A 30 -0.32 -4.47 8.82
N PRO A 31 0.07 -4.81 10.07
CA PRO A 31 -0.55 -5.92 10.81
C PRO A 31 -2.02 -5.66 11.18
N ASP A 32 -2.41 -4.43 11.41
CA ASP A 32 -3.77 -4.06 11.83
C ASP A 32 -4.42 -3.08 10.83
N LEU A 33 -4.01 -3.15 9.57
CA LEU A 33 -4.40 -2.18 8.56
C LEU A 33 -5.91 -2.20 8.30
N LEU A 34 -6.53 -3.37 8.25
CA LEU A 34 -7.98 -3.49 7.99
C LEU A 34 -8.83 -3.01 9.15
N SER A 35 -8.41 -3.24 10.39
CA SER A 35 -9.13 -2.74 11.56
C SER A 35 -9.10 -1.21 11.66
N ARG A 36 -8.06 -0.59 11.08
CA ARG A 36 -7.86 0.86 11.01
C ARG A 36 -8.30 1.48 9.69
N ALA A 37 -8.77 0.66 8.74
CA ALA A 37 -9.10 1.16 7.40
C ALA A 37 -10.14 2.28 7.39
N THR A 38 -11.10 2.28 8.32
CA THR A 38 -12.09 3.35 8.48
C THR A 38 -11.51 4.67 8.95
N GLU A 39 -10.36 4.65 9.64
CA GLU A 39 -9.63 5.86 10.03
C GLU A 39 -8.99 6.52 8.81
N PHE A 40 -8.40 5.71 7.93
CA PHE A 40 -7.70 6.17 6.72
C PHE A 40 -8.66 6.51 5.59
N LEU A 41 -9.71 5.72 5.45
CA LEU A 41 -10.66 5.72 4.34
C LEU A 41 -12.10 5.63 4.88
N PRO A 42 -12.65 6.73 5.43
CA PRO A 42 -13.96 6.70 6.11
C PRO A 42 -15.11 6.20 5.23
N SER A 43 -15.00 6.37 3.92
CA SER A 43 -16.00 5.90 2.93
C SER A 43 -15.89 4.40 2.61
N PHE A 44 -14.83 3.73 3.10
CA PHE A 44 -14.56 2.31 2.82
C PHE A 44 -14.49 1.52 4.12
N CYS A 45 -15.60 0.88 4.49
CA CYS A 45 -15.61 -0.07 5.61
C CYS A 45 -15.31 -1.48 5.08
N PRO A 46 -14.18 -2.10 5.45
CA PRO A 46 -13.88 -3.47 5.05
C PRO A 46 -14.93 -4.45 5.56
N HIS A 47 -15.09 -5.57 4.84
CA HIS A 47 -16.03 -6.60 5.27
C HIS A 47 -15.62 -7.16 6.64
N PRO A 48 -16.54 -7.29 7.60
CA PRO A 48 -16.22 -7.72 8.98
C PRO A 48 -15.53 -9.09 9.06
N ARG A 49 -15.70 -9.94 8.07
CA ARG A 49 -15.09 -11.28 8.00
C ARG A 49 -13.70 -11.29 7.39
N GLY A 50 -13.11 -10.14 7.06
CA GLY A 50 -11.78 -10.08 6.47
C GLY A 50 -11.69 -10.86 5.14
N LEU A 51 -12.65 -10.67 4.26
CA LEU A 51 -12.66 -11.31 2.94
C LEU A 51 -11.85 -10.47 1.93
N ARG A 52 -11.27 -11.15 0.94
CA ARG A 52 -10.77 -10.47 -0.25
C ARG A 52 -11.94 -9.82 -0.98
N GLU A 53 -11.81 -8.55 -1.25
CA GLU A 53 -12.86 -7.79 -1.92
C GLU A 53 -12.30 -6.66 -2.76
N VAL A 54 -13.11 -6.20 -3.71
CA VAL A 54 -12.86 -4.95 -4.44
C VAL A 54 -14.06 -4.05 -4.19
N ARG A 55 -13.78 -2.80 -3.81
CA ARG A 55 -14.80 -1.78 -3.60
C ARG A 55 -14.49 -0.56 -4.43
N GLU A 56 -15.47 -0.12 -5.19
CA GLU A 56 -15.41 1.13 -5.92
C GLU A 56 -16.17 2.22 -5.18
N GLY A 57 -15.69 3.45 -5.26
CA GLY A 57 -16.31 4.59 -4.61
C GLY A 57 -15.58 5.89 -4.89
N LYS A 58 -15.85 6.88 -4.08
CA LYS A 58 -15.14 8.16 -4.09
C LYS A 58 -14.47 8.40 -2.76
N LEU A 59 -13.23 8.85 -2.81
CA LEU A 59 -12.46 9.25 -1.63
C LEU A 59 -12.37 10.78 -1.59
N GLU A 60 -12.76 11.36 -0.47
CA GLU A 60 -12.45 12.74 -0.14
C GLU A 60 -11.09 12.78 0.57
N PHE A 61 -10.12 13.40 -0.06
CA PHE A 61 -8.74 13.51 0.44
C PHE A 61 -8.38 14.95 0.87
N ALA A 62 -9.22 15.92 0.54
CA ALA A 62 -9.21 17.29 1.04
C ALA A 62 -10.64 17.85 0.96
N PRO A 63 -11.01 18.87 1.76
CA PRO A 63 -12.35 19.43 1.77
C PRO A 63 -12.85 19.79 0.36
N GLY A 64 -13.94 19.14 -0.08
CA GLY A 64 -14.53 19.32 -1.40
C GLY A 64 -13.77 18.67 -2.56
N CYS A 65 -12.65 18.00 -2.31
CA CYS A 65 -11.86 17.32 -3.32
C CYS A 65 -12.11 15.82 -3.29
N MET A 66 -12.88 15.35 -4.26
CA MET A 66 -13.26 13.93 -4.39
C MET A 66 -12.55 13.30 -5.58
N SER A 67 -12.05 12.06 -5.42
CA SER A 67 -11.54 11.25 -6.52
C SER A 67 -12.26 9.92 -6.60
N PRO A 68 -12.58 9.42 -7.79
CA PRO A 68 -13.01 8.05 -7.95
C PRO A 68 -11.85 7.12 -7.61
N VAL A 69 -12.11 6.08 -6.84
CA VAL A 69 -11.10 5.10 -6.42
C VAL A 69 -11.68 3.69 -6.43
N ALA A 70 -10.81 2.70 -6.63
CA ALA A 70 -11.10 1.30 -6.39
C ALA A 70 -10.15 0.78 -5.31
N LEU A 71 -10.68 0.25 -4.22
CA LEU A 71 -9.94 -0.32 -3.12
C LEU A 71 -9.94 -1.84 -3.24
N PHE A 72 -8.75 -2.42 -3.36
CA PHE A 72 -8.53 -3.87 -3.32
C PHE A 72 -8.05 -4.26 -1.94
N VAL A 73 -8.73 -5.21 -1.33
CA VAL A 73 -8.50 -5.66 0.04
C VAL A 73 -7.95 -7.07 0.04
N PHE A 74 -6.78 -7.24 0.66
CA PHE A 74 -6.11 -8.54 0.81
C PHE A 74 -5.80 -8.79 2.29
N PRO A 75 -6.70 -9.47 3.01
CA PRO A 75 -6.49 -9.76 4.42
C PRO A 75 -5.29 -10.69 4.65
N GLY A 76 -4.49 -10.41 5.67
CA GLY A 76 -3.47 -11.35 6.13
C GLY A 76 -4.10 -12.63 6.72
N PRO A 77 -3.35 -13.74 6.74
CA PRO A 77 -1.98 -13.93 6.23
C PRO A 77 -1.90 -14.20 4.72
N HIS A 78 -3.04 -14.27 4.01
CA HIS A 78 -3.11 -14.62 2.59
C HIS A 78 -2.93 -13.40 1.67
N SER A 79 -1.90 -12.63 1.93
CA SER A 79 -1.49 -11.44 1.16
C SER A 79 -0.05 -11.54 0.69
N ALA A 80 0.41 -10.55 -0.07
CA ALA A 80 1.78 -10.52 -0.56
C ALA A 80 2.83 -10.43 0.56
N THR A 81 2.55 -9.69 1.63
CA THR A 81 3.46 -9.52 2.77
C THR A 81 3.17 -10.45 3.95
N GLY A 82 2.04 -11.16 3.93
CA GLY A 82 1.52 -11.91 5.08
C GLY A 82 0.82 -11.05 6.14
N GLU A 83 0.82 -9.73 5.93
CA GLU A 83 0.03 -8.75 6.71
C GLU A 83 -1.24 -8.38 5.94
N ASP A 84 -2.08 -7.53 6.51
CA ASP A 84 -3.14 -6.91 5.74
C ASP A 84 -2.54 -6.02 4.66
N VAL A 85 -3.06 -6.11 3.43
CA VAL A 85 -2.65 -5.28 2.30
C VAL A 85 -3.88 -4.61 1.69
N LEU A 86 -3.75 -3.32 1.43
CA LEU A 86 -4.70 -2.53 0.66
C LEU A 86 -4.01 -1.97 -0.58
N GLU A 87 -4.69 -2.02 -1.72
CA GLU A 87 -4.28 -1.29 -2.92
C GLU A 87 -5.36 -0.29 -3.28
N LEU A 88 -4.98 0.98 -3.31
CA LEU A 88 -5.84 2.07 -3.75
C LEU A 88 -5.51 2.40 -5.20
N HIS A 89 -6.45 2.10 -6.09
CA HIS A 89 -6.38 2.43 -7.51
C HIS A 89 -7.13 3.73 -7.78
N TYR A 90 -6.50 4.67 -8.45
CA TYR A 90 -7.04 6.01 -8.70
C TYR A 90 -6.53 6.58 -10.03
N PRO A 91 -7.15 7.67 -10.56
CA PRO A 91 -6.65 8.32 -11.77
C PRO A 91 -5.21 8.80 -11.62
N GLY A 92 -4.34 8.48 -12.59
CA GLY A 92 -2.90 8.72 -12.53
C GLY A 92 -2.55 10.20 -12.72
N SER A 93 -2.65 10.99 -11.65
CA SER A 93 -2.26 12.38 -11.59
C SER A 93 -1.16 12.55 -10.51
N PRO A 94 0.00 13.15 -10.85
CA PRO A 94 1.03 13.44 -9.85
C PRO A 94 0.52 14.28 -8.68
N ALA A 95 -0.28 15.30 -8.94
CA ALA A 95 -0.87 16.14 -7.90
C ALA A 95 -1.79 15.34 -6.98
N LEU A 96 -2.64 14.47 -7.52
CA LEU A 96 -3.51 13.61 -6.73
C LEU A 96 -2.69 12.61 -5.91
N THR A 97 -1.61 12.07 -6.46
CA THR A 97 -0.70 11.18 -5.74
C THR A 97 -0.10 11.88 -4.52
N GLU A 98 0.41 13.10 -4.68
CA GLU A 98 0.97 13.88 -3.56
C GLU A 98 -0.09 14.14 -2.47
N MET A 99 -1.30 14.52 -2.85
CA MET A 99 -2.39 14.76 -1.90
C MET A 99 -2.79 13.48 -1.15
N LEU A 100 -2.84 12.34 -1.83
CA LEU A 100 -3.12 11.05 -1.19
C LEU A 100 -1.99 10.61 -0.26
N LEU A 101 -0.74 10.79 -0.65
CA LEU A 101 0.42 10.52 0.22
C LEU A 101 0.36 11.35 1.50
N GLU A 102 0.13 12.66 1.38
CA GLU A 102 -0.02 13.55 2.51
C GLU A 102 -1.18 13.12 3.43
N HIS A 103 -2.32 12.76 2.84
CA HIS A 103 -3.47 12.24 3.60
C HIS A 103 -3.06 11.03 4.46
N PHE A 104 -2.38 10.04 3.89
CA PHE A 104 -1.96 8.85 4.64
C PHE A 104 -0.88 9.16 5.67
N PHE A 105 0.04 10.07 5.38
CA PHE A 105 1.08 10.49 6.35
C PHE A 105 0.47 11.18 7.57
N THR A 106 -0.56 12.00 7.40
CA THR A 106 -1.27 12.62 8.54
C THR A 106 -1.98 11.59 9.41
N GLN A 107 -2.29 10.41 8.87
CA GLN A 107 -2.90 9.30 9.60
C GLN A 107 -1.85 8.35 10.24
N GLY A 108 -0.57 8.69 10.18
CA GLY A 108 0.50 7.91 10.78
C GLY A 108 1.00 6.72 9.94
N VAL A 109 0.62 6.65 8.68
CA VAL A 109 1.22 5.73 7.72
C VAL A 109 2.54 6.33 7.24
N ARG A 110 3.60 5.54 7.15
CA ARG A 110 4.89 6.02 6.67
C ARG A 110 5.23 5.49 5.27
N LEU A 111 6.11 6.20 4.59
CA LEU A 111 6.67 5.71 3.33
C LEU A 111 7.53 4.46 3.59
N THR A 112 7.44 3.48 2.70
CA THR A 112 8.25 2.27 2.74
C THR A 112 9.73 2.58 2.49
N GLU A 113 10.60 1.80 3.13
CA GLU A 113 12.01 1.74 2.74
C GLU A 113 12.20 0.82 1.52
N PRO A 114 13.25 1.01 0.71
CA PRO A 114 13.54 0.11 -0.41
C PRO A 114 13.61 -1.36 0.04
N GLY A 115 12.89 -2.24 -0.65
CA GLY A 115 12.84 -3.67 -0.34
C GLY A 115 12.03 -4.06 0.89
N GLU A 116 11.35 -3.15 1.56
CA GLU A 116 10.65 -3.43 2.81
C GLU A 116 9.44 -4.35 2.61
N PHE A 117 8.68 -4.24 1.54
CA PHE A 117 7.59 -5.19 1.24
C PHE A 117 8.12 -6.61 1.09
N THR A 118 9.20 -6.80 0.36
CA THR A 118 9.88 -8.10 0.19
C THR A 118 10.41 -8.63 1.52
N ARG A 119 11.02 -7.76 2.33
CA ARG A 119 11.51 -8.11 3.66
C ARG A 119 10.38 -8.58 4.58
N ARG A 120 9.25 -7.89 4.59
CA ARG A 120 8.07 -8.30 5.38
C ARG A 120 7.50 -9.63 4.90
N ALA A 121 7.40 -9.83 3.60
CA ALA A 121 6.99 -11.10 3.01
C ALA A 121 7.89 -12.27 3.44
N PHE A 122 9.20 -12.07 3.43
CA PHE A 122 10.16 -13.06 3.90
C PHE A 122 10.00 -13.34 5.41
N LEU A 123 9.94 -12.31 6.24
CA LEU A 123 9.82 -12.45 7.69
C LEU A 123 8.50 -13.10 8.13
N ASN A 124 7.46 -12.97 7.32
CA ASN A 124 6.15 -13.58 7.54
C ASN A 124 5.99 -14.94 6.82
N GLY A 125 7.06 -15.48 6.27
CA GLY A 125 7.07 -16.80 5.64
C GLY A 125 6.33 -16.89 4.30
N ARG A 126 6.10 -15.74 3.63
CA ARG A 126 5.47 -15.70 2.30
C ARG A 126 6.46 -15.93 1.16
N LEU A 127 7.72 -15.62 1.39
CA LEU A 127 8.83 -15.84 0.48
C LEU A 127 9.94 -16.59 1.18
N ASP A 128 10.59 -17.50 0.49
CA ASP A 128 11.86 -18.08 0.91
C ASP A 128 13.05 -17.22 0.43
N LEU A 129 14.26 -17.57 0.86
CA LEU A 129 15.46 -16.80 0.53
C LEU A 129 15.75 -16.78 -0.97
N THR A 130 15.55 -17.90 -1.66
CA THR A 130 15.74 -18.00 -3.12
C THR A 130 14.78 -17.07 -3.88
N GLN A 131 13.54 -17.01 -3.42
CA GLN A 131 12.53 -16.11 -3.99
C GLN A 131 12.87 -14.64 -3.74
N VAL A 132 13.40 -14.30 -2.56
CA VAL A 132 13.89 -12.94 -2.26
C VAL A 132 15.03 -12.55 -3.20
N GLU A 133 16.02 -13.43 -3.39
CA GLU A 133 17.14 -13.20 -4.30
C GLU A 133 16.66 -13.00 -5.75
N ALA A 134 15.68 -13.78 -6.20
CA ALA A 134 15.08 -13.64 -7.53
C ALA A 134 14.39 -12.28 -7.70
N VAL A 135 13.62 -11.81 -6.71
CA VAL A 135 12.98 -10.48 -6.72
C VAL A 135 14.02 -9.37 -6.79
N LEU A 136 15.07 -9.45 -5.96
CA LEU A 136 16.15 -8.46 -5.94
C LEU A 136 16.92 -8.42 -7.27
N GLY A 137 17.16 -9.58 -7.89
CA GLY A 137 17.78 -9.69 -9.20
C GLY A 137 16.95 -9.01 -10.31
N LEU A 138 15.63 -9.21 -10.31
CA LEU A 138 14.72 -8.58 -11.27
C LEU A 138 14.65 -7.05 -11.09
N VAL A 139 14.62 -6.56 -9.87
CA VAL A 139 14.61 -5.11 -9.58
C VAL A 139 15.95 -4.49 -9.96
N GLY A 140 17.07 -5.14 -9.63
CA GLY A 140 18.42 -4.66 -9.97
C GLY A 140 18.67 -4.58 -11.48
N SER A 141 18.17 -5.52 -12.27
CA SER A 141 18.34 -5.53 -13.72
C SER A 141 17.59 -4.39 -14.44
N ARG A 142 16.50 -3.89 -13.87
CA ARG A 142 15.75 -2.74 -14.43
C ARG A 142 16.41 -1.39 -14.19
N ASN A 143 17.31 -1.30 -13.21
CA ASN A 143 18.03 -0.06 -12.89
C ASN A 143 19.37 0.05 -13.63
N ALA A 144 19.74 -0.94 -14.44
CA ALA A 144 21.00 -1.00 -15.19
C ALA A 144 20.87 -0.61 -16.68
N GLN A 145 19.74 -0.04 -17.10
CA GLN A 145 19.50 0.49 -18.45
C GLN A 145 19.37 1.99 -18.46
#